data_9b1371d5cec0cb811c3ca9aa150a33f0
#
_entry.id   9b1371d5cec0cb811c3ca9aa150a33f0
#
_cell.length_a   1.000
_cell.length_b   1.000
_cell.length_c   1.000
_cell.angle_alpha   90.00
_cell.angle_beta   90.00
_cell.angle_gamma   90.00
#
_symmetry.space_group_name_H-M   'P 1'
#
loop_
_entity.id
_entity.type
_entity.pdbx_description
1 polymer ?
#
loop_
_entity_poly.entity_id
_entity_poly.type
_entity_poly.pdbx_seq_one_letter_code
_entity_poly.pdbx_strand_id
1 'polypeptide(L)'
;MHDFAATHPEIERPPENHIQLMIGKVASLYGITVQTLRHYDKIGLFRPEVTNPETGYRYYSLEQLRHLEYILFLRRLQFSLPEIQAAMDEFGSGKDLMDVLSQKDRQLQAEIDGLQSLRDTIQSLFHLRDTRQIPLNQLRIDLFSPPRQLLVHAISPLSVSDPDFPLRLMEHRKKLL
;
A
#
# COMPACT_ATOMS: atom_id res chain seq x y z
N MET A 1 -53.79 45.75 -12.51
CA MET A 1 -53.51 44.41 -13.06
C MET A 1 -52.04 44.31 -13.22
N HIS A 2 -51.35 43.76 -12.20
CA HIS A 2 -49.89 43.55 -12.19
C HIS A 2 -49.65 42.08 -12.43
N ASP A 3 -49.07 41.75 -13.57
CA ASP A 3 -48.56 40.43 -13.89
C ASP A 3 -47.34 40.12 -13.00
N PHE A 4 -47.52 39.19 -12.08
CA PHE A 4 -46.49 38.58 -11.27
C PHE A 4 -46.10 37.25 -11.90
N ALA A 5 -45.37 37.32 -13.04
CA ALA A 5 -44.70 36.16 -13.56
C ALA A 5 -43.40 36.00 -12.79
N ALA A 6 -43.45 35.30 -11.66
CA ALA A 6 -42.29 34.87 -10.91
C ALA A 6 -41.48 33.89 -11.76
N THR A 7 -40.32 34.34 -12.22
CA THR A 7 -39.29 33.54 -12.84
C THR A 7 -38.71 32.63 -11.79
N HIS A 8 -39.24 31.41 -11.68
CA HIS A 8 -38.55 30.35 -10.97
C HIS A 8 -37.38 29.86 -11.88
N PRO A 9 -36.13 29.83 -11.40
CA PRO A 9 -35.10 29.18 -12.15
C PRO A 9 -35.51 27.72 -12.34
N GLU A 10 -35.60 27.29 -13.58
CA GLU A 10 -35.76 25.87 -13.93
C GLU A 10 -34.63 25.12 -13.26
N ILE A 11 -34.94 24.39 -12.20
CA ILE A 11 -34.08 23.35 -11.67
C ILE A 11 -34.03 22.32 -12.79
N GLU A 12 -32.92 22.27 -13.56
CA GLU A 12 -32.68 21.22 -14.54
C GLU A 12 -32.90 19.87 -13.82
N ARG A 13 -34.03 19.27 -14.07
CA ARG A 13 -34.28 17.91 -13.63
C ARG A 13 -33.28 17.02 -14.36
N PRO A 14 -32.53 16.19 -13.64
CA PRO A 14 -31.69 15.21 -14.28
C PRO A 14 -32.55 14.34 -15.23
N PRO A 15 -32.04 13.88 -16.35
CA PRO A 15 -32.79 13.10 -17.34
C PRO A 15 -33.48 11.94 -16.65
N GLU A 16 -34.74 11.69 -17.01
CA GLU A 16 -35.76 10.90 -16.30
C GLU A 16 -35.45 9.41 -16.05
N ASN A 17 -34.21 8.94 -16.25
CA ASN A 17 -33.87 7.52 -16.13
C ASN A 17 -32.64 7.20 -15.31
N HIS A 18 -32.09 8.13 -14.51
CA HIS A 18 -30.94 7.86 -13.64
C HIS A 18 -31.39 7.68 -12.20
N ILE A 19 -31.46 6.40 -11.77
CA ILE A 19 -31.66 6.10 -10.34
C ILE A 19 -30.45 6.62 -9.56
N GLN A 20 -30.67 7.66 -8.78
CA GLN A 20 -29.66 8.23 -7.90
C GLN A 20 -29.84 7.71 -6.48
N LEU A 21 -28.76 7.27 -5.87
CA LEU A 21 -28.75 6.80 -4.49
C LEU A 21 -28.03 7.79 -3.58
N MET A 22 -28.64 8.12 -2.46
CA MET A 22 -27.98 8.92 -1.42
C MET A 22 -26.82 8.16 -0.80
N ILE A 23 -25.81 8.91 -0.36
CA ILE A 23 -24.58 8.37 0.24
C ILE A 23 -24.84 7.33 1.34
N GLY A 24 -25.85 7.55 2.19
CA GLY A 24 -26.24 6.62 3.26
C GLY A 24 -26.75 5.29 2.71
N LYS A 25 -27.49 5.32 1.59
CA LYS A 25 -27.98 4.11 0.94
C LYS A 25 -26.85 3.32 0.28
N VAL A 26 -25.92 4.01 -0.38
CA VAL A 26 -24.71 3.40 -0.97
C VAL A 26 -23.86 2.76 0.13
N ALA A 27 -23.61 3.48 1.22
CA ALA A 27 -22.85 2.96 2.36
C ALA A 27 -23.45 1.67 2.92
N SER A 28 -24.78 1.67 3.14
CA SER A 28 -25.52 0.48 3.62
C SER A 28 -25.47 -0.69 2.63
N LEU A 29 -25.61 -0.43 1.33
CA LEU A 29 -25.61 -1.46 0.29
C LEU A 29 -24.29 -2.23 0.23
N TYR A 30 -23.18 -1.52 0.38
CA TYR A 30 -21.82 -2.09 0.28
C TYR A 30 -21.19 -2.42 1.63
N GLY A 31 -21.89 -2.21 2.75
CA GLY A 31 -21.38 -2.52 4.09
C GLY A 31 -20.19 -1.65 4.49
N ILE A 32 -20.10 -0.42 3.99
CA ILE A 32 -19.06 0.54 4.32
C ILE A 32 -19.65 1.75 5.05
N THR A 33 -18.80 2.58 5.65
CA THR A 33 -19.27 3.78 6.36
C THR A 33 -19.47 4.96 5.41
N VAL A 34 -20.37 5.86 5.75
CA VAL A 34 -20.51 7.16 5.07
C VAL A 34 -19.18 7.94 5.10
N GLN A 35 -18.42 7.80 6.21
CA GLN A 35 -17.11 8.40 6.36
C GLN A 35 -16.12 7.91 5.31
N THR A 36 -16.14 6.60 5.00
CA THR A 36 -15.31 6.00 3.94
C THR A 36 -15.63 6.63 2.58
N LEU A 37 -16.91 6.76 2.24
CA LEU A 37 -17.31 7.39 0.97
C LEU A 37 -16.92 8.87 0.89
N ARG A 38 -17.07 9.62 2.01
CA ARG A 38 -16.58 11.00 2.09
C ARG A 38 -15.08 11.11 1.96
N HIS A 39 -14.35 10.14 2.49
CA HIS A 39 -12.89 10.09 2.33
C HIS A 39 -12.51 9.83 0.88
N TYR A 40 -13.17 8.87 0.20
CA TYR A 40 -12.95 8.59 -1.22
C TYR A 40 -13.27 9.81 -2.10
N ASP A 41 -14.33 10.54 -1.81
CA ASP A 41 -14.65 11.81 -2.47
C ASP A 41 -13.54 12.84 -2.26
N LYS A 42 -13.08 13.02 -1.02
CA LYS A 42 -12.03 14.00 -0.67
C LYS A 42 -10.71 13.74 -1.40
N ILE A 43 -10.31 12.48 -1.55
CA ILE A 43 -9.06 12.11 -2.26
C ILE A 43 -9.26 11.94 -3.78
N GLY A 44 -10.49 12.14 -4.28
CA GLY A 44 -10.81 12.04 -5.69
C GLY A 44 -10.96 10.62 -6.25
N LEU A 45 -10.90 9.60 -5.38
CA LEU A 45 -11.01 8.20 -5.78
C LEU A 45 -12.42 7.80 -6.20
N PHE A 46 -13.45 8.32 -5.51
CA PHE A 46 -14.85 8.06 -5.83
C PHE A 46 -15.69 9.29 -5.49
N ARG A 47 -16.03 10.08 -6.49
CA ARG A 47 -16.79 11.32 -6.35
C ARG A 47 -18.27 11.06 -6.59
N PRO A 48 -19.18 11.76 -5.90
CA PRO A 48 -20.60 11.73 -6.21
C PRO A 48 -20.85 12.34 -7.58
N GLU A 49 -21.86 11.85 -8.29
CA GLU A 49 -22.33 12.46 -9.55
C GLU A 49 -22.89 13.86 -9.30
N VAL A 50 -23.68 13.98 -8.22
CA VAL A 50 -24.28 15.26 -7.83
C VAL A 50 -24.07 15.49 -6.34
N THR A 51 -23.67 16.70 -6.00
CA THR A 51 -23.71 17.21 -4.62
C THR A 51 -24.68 18.37 -4.60
N ASN A 52 -25.73 18.27 -3.81
CA ASN A 52 -26.69 19.38 -3.65
C ASN A 52 -25.98 20.57 -2.98
N PRO A 53 -25.92 21.74 -3.60
CA PRO A 53 -25.16 22.87 -3.08
C PRO A 53 -25.77 23.48 -1.82
N GLU A 54 -27.08 23.37 -1.60
CA GLU A 54 -27.78 23.93 -0.47
C GLU A 54 -27.70 23.07 0.77
N THR A 55 -27.82 21.72 0.58
CA THR A 55 -27.90 20.77 1.70
C THR A 55 -26.62 19.99 1.92
N GLY A 56 -25.70 19.97 0.93
CA GLY A 56 -24.49 19.18 0.92
C GLY A 56 -24.73 17.66 0.74
N TYR A 57 -25.97 17.25 0.40
CA TYR A 57 -26.26 15.84 0.15
C TYR A 57 -25.61 15.35 -1.12
N ARG A 58 -25.03 14.11 -1.04
CA ARG A 58 -24.31 13.45 -2.10
C ARG A 58 -25.14 12.33 -2.71
N TYR A 59 -25.22 12.34 -4.03
CA TYR A 59 -25.96 11.36 -4.82
C TYR A 59 -25.04 10.67 -5.81
N TYR A 60 -25.24 9.37 -5.97
CA TYR A 60 -24.46 8.47 -6.83
C TYR A 60 -25.38 7.78 -7.81
N SER A 61 -25.00 7.66 -9.08
CA SER A 61 -25.73 6.88 -10.07
C SER A 61 -25.41 5.40 -9.97
N LEU A 62 -26.29 4.56 -10.52
CA LEU A 62 -26.06 3.12 -10.58
C LEU A 62 -24.79 2.77 -11.41
N GLU A 63 -24.49 3.55 -12.42
CA GLU A 63 -23.29 3.34 -13.24
C GLU A 63 -22.01 3.54 -12.43
N GLN A 64 -22.00 4.54 -11.53
CA GLN A 64 -20.86 4.77 -10.66
C GLN A 64 -20.64 3.63 -9.67
N LEU A 65 -21.68 2.88 -9.30
CA LEU A 65 -21.54 1.78 -8.34
C LEU A 65 -20.58 0.70 -8.83
N ARG A 66 -20.45 0.48 -10.13
CA ARG A 66 -19.42 -0.43 -10.68
C ARG A 66 -18.01 0.02 -10.32
N HIS A 67 -17.73 1.32 -10.38
CA HIS A 67 -16.44 1.85 -9.96
C HIS A 67 -16.19 1.59 -8.46
N LEU A 68 -17.22 1.76 -7.63
CA LEU A 68 -17.12 1.47 -6.21
C LEU A 68 -16.86 -0.03 -5.96
N GLU A 69 -17.49 -0.92 -6.73
CA GLU A 69 -17.25 -2.36 -6.66
C GLU A 69 -15.78 -2.72 -6.96
N TYR A 70 -15.19 -2.13 -8.01
CA TYR A 70 -13.77 -2.30 -8.30
C TYR A 70 -12.87 -1.80 -7.17
N ILE A 71 -13.15 -0.62 -6.62
CA ILE A 71 -12.40 -0.06 -5.50
C ILE A 71 -12.45 -1.01 -4.30
N LEU A 72 -13.64 -1.49 -3.94
CA LEU A 72 -13.83 -2.39 -2.80
C LEU A 72 -13.19 -3.76 -3.04
N PHE A 73 -13.25 -4.27 -4.26
CA PHE A 73 -12.58 -5.51 -4.66
C PHE A 73 -11.06 -5.40 -4.49
N LEU A 74 -10.43 -4.36 -5.03
CA LEU A 74 -9.00 -4.13 -4.89
C LEU A 74 -8.58 -3.89 -3.43
N ARG A 75 -9.43 -3.21 -2.64
CA ARG A 75 -9.23 -3.07 -1.19
C ARG A 75 -9.19 -4.42 -0.47
N ARG A 76 -10.05 -5.38 -0.82
CA ARG A 76 -10.02 -6.74 -0.25
C ARG A 76 -8.73 -7.48 -0.59
N LEU A 77 -8.14 -7.20 -1.75
CA LEU A 77 -6.83 -7.72 -2.16
C LEU A 77 -5.65 -6.92 -1.59
N GLN A 78 -5.92 -6.06 -0.59
CA GLN A 78 -4.91 -5.28 0.14
C GLN A 78 -4.16 -4.25 -0.70
N PHE A 79 -4.75 -3.80 -1.81
CA PHE A 79 -4.22 -2.63 -2.51
C PHE A 79 -4.37 -1.39 -1.62
N SER A 80 -3.35 -0.56 -1.58
CA SER A 80 -3.40 0.77 -0.98
C SER A 80 -4.27 1.72 -1.81
N LEU A 81 -4.75 2.81 -1.22
CA LEU A 81 -5.55 3.78 -1.97
C LEU A 81 -4.79 4.41 -3.16
N PRO A 82 -3.49 4.74 -3.05
CA PRO A 82 -2.72 5.18 -4.23
C PRO A 82 -2.60 4.13 -5.34
N GLU A 83 -2.42 2.85 -4.99
CA GLU A 83 -2.39 1.77 -5.99
C GLU A 83 -3.73 1.61 -6.69
N ILE A 84 -4.86 1.77 -5.96
CA ILE A 84 -6.20 1.72 -6.55
C ILE A 84 -6.42 2.92 -7.47
N GLN A 85 -6.00 4.12 -7.07
CA GLN A 85 -6.11 5.29 -7.92
C GLN A 85 -5.35 5.08 -9.24
N ALA A 86 -4.11 4.61 -9.18
CA ALA A 86 -3.31 4.29 -10.37
C ALA A 86 -3.99 3.22 -11.24
N ALA A 87 -4.56 2.17 -10.64
CA ALA A 87 -5.29 1.14 -11.36
C ALA A 87 -6.54 1.69 -12.07
N MET A 88 -7.31 2.56 -11.43
CA MET A 88 -8.48 3.19 -12.02
C MET A 88 -8.11 4.09 -13.21
N ASP A 89 -7.00 4.83 -13.12
CA ASP A 89 -6.47 5.65 -14.21
C ASP A 89 -6.01 4.77 -15.40
N GLU A 90 -5.41 3.61 -15.11
CA GLU A 90 -4.98 2.63 -16.12
C GLU A 90 -6.16 1.97 -16.84
N PHE A 91 -7.27 1.69 -16.16
CA PHE A 91 -8.49 1.19 -16.82
C PHE A 91 -9.03 2.17 -17.87
N GLY A 92 -8.92 3.47 -17.61
CA GLY A 92 -9.23 4.52 -18.57
C GLY A 92 -8.33 4.51 -19.83
N SER A 93 -7.12 3.93 -19.73
CA SER A 93 -6.13 3.81 -20.81
C SER A 93 -6.16 2.47 -21.56
N GLY A 94 -7.09 1.57 -21.23
CA GLY A 94 -7.29 0.29 -21.92
C GLY A 94 -6.58 -0.91 -21.29
N LYS A 95 -5.94 -0.77 -20.12
CA LYS A 95 -5.51 -1.91 -19.32
C LYS A 95 -6.72 -2.57 -18.66
N ASP A 96 -6.66 -3.88 -18.53
CA ASP A 96 -7.71 -4.64 -17.87
C ASP A 96 -7.36 -4.97 -16.41
N LEU A 97 -8.34 -5.51 -15.70
CA LEU A 97 -8.16 -5.92 -14.30
C LEU A 97 -7.07 -6.99 -14.14
N MET A 98 -6.92 -7.87 -15.13
CA MET A 98 -5.93 -8.97 -15.07
C MET A 98 -4.50 -8.44 -15.15
N ASP A 99 -4.26 -7.35 -15.89
CA ASP A 99 -2.96 -6.68 -15.93
C ASP A 99 -2.58 -6.13 -14.55
N VAL A 100 -3.52 -5.45 -13.90
CA VAL A 100 -3.34 -4.90 -12.54
C VAL A 100 -3.07 -6.01 -11.52
N LEU A 101 -3.84 -7.09 -11.55
CA LEU A 101 -3.65 -8.24 -10.67
C LEU A 101 -2.32 -8.94 -10.92
N SER A 102 -1.92 -9.12 -12.19
CA SER A 102 -0.64 -9.73 -12.55
C SER A 102 0.55 -8.89 -12.08
N GLN A 103 0.42 -7.58 -12.09
CA GLN A 103 1.45 -6.69 -11.55
C GLN A 103 1.56 -6.83 -10.02
N LYS A 104 0.43 -6.90 -9.31
CA LYS A 104 0.41 -7.10 -7.86
C LYS A 104 0.97 -8.45 -7.46
N ASP A 105 0.64 -9.51 -8.21
CA ASP A 105 1.18 -10.86 -7.98
C ASP A 105 2.71 -10.88 -8.08
N ARG A 106 3.28 -10.25 -9.12
CA ARG A 106 4.74 -10.12 -9.25
C ARG A 106 5.38 -9.35 -8.08
N GLN A 107 4.71 -8.31 -7.57
CA GLN A 107 5.20 -7.56 -6.42
C GLN A 107 5.19 -8.41 -5.15
N LEU A 108 4.10 -9.13 -4.90
CA LEU A 108 3.97 -10.04 -3.76
C LEU A 108 5.00 -11.18 -3.82
N GLN A 109 5.25 -11.76 -5.01
CA GLN A 109 6.26 -12.79 -5.18
C GLN A 109 7.66 -12.27 -4.84
N ALA A 110 8.02 -11.08 -5.30
CA ALA A 110 9.29 -10.45 -4.97
C ALA A 110 9.45 -10.17 -3.46
N GLU A 111 8.36 -9.78 -2.79
CA GLU A 111 8.36 -9.59 -1.33
C GLU A 111 8.53 -10.93 -0.59
N ILE A 112 7.84 -11.98 -1.01
CA ILE A 112 7.98 -13.34 -0.47
C ILE A 112 9.42 -13.81 -0.60
N ASP A 113 10.03 -13.70 -1.78
CA ASP A 113 11.42 -14.11 -2.02
C ASP A 113 12.39 -13.33 -1.11
N GLY A 114 12.15 -12.04 -0.94
CA GLY A 114 12.94 -11.20 -0.04
C GLY A 114 12.83 -11.63 1.43
N LEU A 115 11.61 -11.92 1.89
CA LEU A 115 11.36 -12.40 3.26
C LEU A 115 11.95 -13.80 3.49
N GLN A 116 11.88 -14.69 2.51
CA GLN A 116 12.49 -16.01 2.57
C GLN A 116 14.02 -15.90 2.71
N SER A 117 14.67 -15.09 1.89
CA SER A 117 16.11 -14.84 1.98
C SER A 117 16.53 -14.29 3.34
N LEU A 118 15.75 -13.35 3.90
CA LEU A 118 16.00 -12.82 5.24
C LEU A 118 15.85 -13.90 6.32
N ARG A 119 14.82 -14.73 6.22
CA ARG A 119 14.58 -15.86 7.14
C ARG A 119 15.73 -16.86 7.11
N ASP A 120 16.21 -17.22 5.91
CA ASP A 120 17.32 -18.17 5.74
C ASP A 120 18.62 -17.62 6.35
N THR A 121 18.83 -16.30 6.20
CA THR A 121 19.93 -15.60 6.86
C THR A 121 19.85 -15.72 8.39
N ILE A 122 18.68 -15.47 8.98
CA ILE A 122 18.46 -15.59 10.41
C ILE A 122 18.68 -17.04 10.88
N GLN A 123 18.16 -18.01 10.14
CA GLN A 123 18.36 -19.44 10.48
C GLN A 123 19.84 -19.84 10.43
N SER A 124 20.58 -19.35 9.44
CA SER A 124 22.03 -19.60 9.36
C SER A 124 22.78 -19.06 10.59
N LEU A 125 22.37 -17.92 11.15
CA LEU A 125 22.94 -17.39 12.36
C LEU A 125 22.66 -18.28 13.60
N PHE A 126 21.45 -18.82 13.71
CA PHE A 126 21.13 -19.79 14.78
C PHE A 126 21.95 -21.07 14.64
N HIS A 127 22.10 -21.63 13.44
CA HIS A 127 22.95 -22.80 13.22
C HIS A 127 24.42 -22.56 13.58
N LEU A 128 24.96 -21.39 13.23
CA LEU A 128 26.35 -21.04 13.61
C LEU A 128 26.51 -21.00 15.14
N ARG A 129 25.54 -20.46 15.85
CA ARG A 129 25.52 -20.42 17.31
C ARG A 129 25.53 -21.85 17.91
N ASP A 130 24.60 -22.70 17.43
CA ASP A 130 24.40 -24.03 18.00
C ASP A 130 25.60 -24.96 17.69
N THR A 131 26.18 -24.86 16.50
CA THR A 131 27.30 -25.71 16.07
C THR A 131 28.63 -25.33 16.70
N ARG A 132 28.85 -24.06 17.02
CA ARG A 132 30.12 -23.53 17.54
C ARG A 132 30.10 -23.10 19.00
N GLN A 133 28.96 -23.12 19.67
CA GLN A 133 28.77 -22.61 21.05
C GLN A 133 29.33 -21.19 21.22
N ILE A 134 29.31 -20.37 20.17
CA ILE A 134 29.86 -19.01 20.21
C ILE A 134 28.85 -18.09 20.91
N PRO A 135 29.21 -17.43 22.01
CA PRO A 135 28.34 -16.44 22.65
C PRO A 135 27.99 -15.29 21.70
N LEU A 136 26.76 -14.78 21.74
CA LEU A 136 26.27 -13.72 20.84
C LEU A 136 27.12 -12.44 20.90
N ASN A 137 27.77 -12.16 22.02
CA ASN A 137 28.67 -11.01 22.17
C ASN A 137 30.01 -11.17 21.44
N GLN A 138 30.30 -12.36 20.89
CA GLN A 138 31.49 -12.64 20.06
C GLN A 138 31.14 -12.77 18.57
N LEU A 139 29.87 -12.59 18.18
CA LEU A 139 29.46 -12.60 16.79
C LEU A 139 29.47 -11.17 16.24
N ARG A 140 30.23 -10.98 15.18
CA ARG A 140 30.19 -9.74 14.39
C ARG A 140 29.50 -10.02 13.06
N ILE A 141 28.54 -9.17 12.72
CA ILE A 141 27.78 -9.24 11.49
C ILE A 141 28.15 -8.04 10.63
N ASP A 142 28.78 -8.29 9.48
CA ASP A 142 29.12 -7.25 8.51
C ASP A 142 28.22 -7.42 7.27
N LEU A 143 27.42 -6.39 6.96
CA LEU A 143 26.54 -6.35 5.79
C LEU A 143 27.26 -5.65 4.63
N PHE A 144 27.43 -6.35 3.52
CA PHE A 144 27.99 -5.79 2.30
C PHE A 144 26.90 -5.60 1.23
N SER A 145 26.93 -4.47 0.56
CA SER A 145 26.10 -4.20 -0.62
C SER A 145 26.94 -4.22 -1.87
N PRO A 146 26.30 -4.54 -2.97
CA PRO A 146 25.87 -5.79 -3.60
C PRO A 146 27.07 -6.61 -4.11
N PRO A 147 26.94 -7.92 -4.17
CA PRO A 147 25.78 -8.72 -3.79
C PRO A 147 25.62 -8.79 -2.27
N ARG A 148 24.37 -8.75 -1.79
CA ARG A 148 24.07 -8.84 -0.36
C ARG A 148 24.52 -10.19 0.20
N GLN A 149 25.73 -10.27 0.66
CA GLN A 149 26.25 -11.44 1.39
C GLN A 149 26.39 -11.09 2.85
N LEU A 150 25.91 -11.96 3.69
CA LEU A 150 26.10 -11.88 5.13
C LEU A 150 27.39 -12.63 5.45
N LEU A 151 28.44 -11.90 5.85
CA LEU A 151 29.67 -12.51 6.32
C LEU A 151 29.65 -12.52 7.87
N VAL A 152 29.61 -13.71 8.44
CA VAL A 152 29.65 -13.89 9.90
C VAL A 152 31.04 -14.34 10.29
N HIS A 153 31.74 -13.52 11.07
CA HIS A 153 33.03 -13.87 11.65
C HIS A 153 32.90 -14.19 13.13
N ALA A 154 33.44 -15.33 13.51
CA ALA A 154 33.73 -15.60 14.90
C ALA A 154 35.01 -14.82 15.27
N ILE A 155 34.90 -13.80 16.11
CA ILE A 155 36.03 -13.08 16.62
C ILE A 155 36.62 -13.93 17.75
N SER A 156 37.88 -14.36 17.61
CA SER A 156 38.65 -14.90 18.73
C SER A 156 38.61 -13.90 19.90
N PRO A 157 38.62 -14.33 21.17
CA PRO A 157 38.40 -13.42 22.28
C PRO A 157 39.55 -12.42 22.44
N LEU A 158 39.50 -11.39 21.62
CA LEU A 158 40.27 -10.18 21.84
C LEU A 158 39.44 -9.38 22.86
N SER A 159 39.94 -9.30 24.09
CA SER A 159 39.36 -8.44 25.11
C SER A 159 39.24 -7.02 24.54
N VAL A 160 38.10 -6.36 24.73
CA VAL A 160 37.91 -4.93 24.42
C VAL A 160 38.94 -4.06 25.17
N SER A 161 39.61 -4.62 26.15
CA SER A 161 40.71 -4.02 26.94
C SER A 161 42.08 -4.11 26.27
N ASP A 162 42.20 -4.75 25.09
CA ASP A 162 43.46 -4.79 24.33
C ASP A 162 43.69 -3.40 23.71
N PRO A 163 44.75 -2.66 24.04
CA PRO A 163 45.04 -1.35 23.48
C PRO A 163 45.25 -1.36 21.96
N ASP A 164 45.58 -2.51 21.36
CA ASP A 164 45.75 -2.69 19.92
C ASP A 164 44.46 -3.13 19.20
N PHE A 165 43.36 -3.26 19.92
CA PHE A 165 42.03 -3.68 19.36
C PHE A 165 41.62 -2.86 18.13
N PRO A 166 41.73 -1.51 18.10
CA PRO A 166 41.37 -0.72 16.92
C PRO A 166 42.28 -0.97 15.71
N LEU A 167 43.58 -1.19 15.91
CA LEU A 167 44.56 -1.44 14.85
C LEU A 167 44.34 -2.81 14.20
N ARG A 168 44.11 -3.86 14.99
CA ARG A 168 43.83 -5.21 14.50
C ARG A 168 42.48 -5.29 13.79
N LEU A 169 41.53 -4.48 14.18
CA LEU A 169 40.25 -4.33 13.49
C LEU A 169 40.43 -3.73 12.10
N MET A 170 41.30 -2.72 11.95
CA MET A 170 41.66 -2.09 10.66
C MET A 170 42.45 -3.02 9.74
N GLU A 171 43.35 -3.82 10.27
CA GLU A 171 44.14 -4.79 9.50
C GLU A 171 43.26 -5.92 8.95
N HIS A 172 42.28 -6.38 9.74
CA HIS A 172 41.30 -7.38 9.30
C HIS A 172 40.40 -6.82 8.18
N ARG A 173 40.04 -5.56 8.27
CA ARG A 173 39.28 -4.86 7.23
C ARG A 173 40.03 -4.72 5.90
N LYS A 174 41.35 -4.52 5.94
CA LYS A 174 42.21 -4.43 4.74
C LYS A 174 42.45 -5.76 4.04
N LYS A 175 42.30 -6.90 4.74
CA LYS A 175 42.42 -8.25 4.14
C LYS A 175 41.17 -8.76 3.50
N LEU A 176 40.04 -8.03 3.64
CA LEU A 176 38.71 -8.41 3.15
C LEU A 176 38.25 -7.52 1.97
N LEU A 177 39.04 -6.54 1.55
CA LEU A 177 38.89 -5.75 0.34
C LEU A 177 39.88 -6.21 -0.74
#